data_9e66d0f9d73eebe38c3db21b973bacf6
#
_entry.id   9e66d0f9d73eebe38c3db21b973bacf6
#
_cell.length_a   1.000
_cell.length_b   1.000
_cell.length_c   1.000
_cell.angle_alpha   90.00
_cell.angle_beta   90.00
_cell.angle_gamma   90.00
#
_symmetry.space_group_name_H-M   'P 1'
#
loop_
_entity.id
_entity.type
_entity.pdbx_description
1 polymer ?
#
loop_
_entity_poly.entity_id
_entity_poly.type
_entity_poly.pdbx_seq_one_letter_code
_entity_poly.pdbx_strand_id
1 'polypeptide(L)'
;MSRITFVTWDGAGNLPPTVAVAAELVARGHDVDMIGHRAVARSAAAAGAEFTGYPTARPWSSAEPSGPLAMVSMLGDPALGRDVVAHVRRRSSDLVIVDCVLFGAMHALRSEGIAYVAFEHLCDGYLRRAARGPLGLGLRVKGLRPLELLDGAVSRLTMTIPELDRGHGDVTHVGPAVTAAPSRAGGPAVLASLSTYAYPGMRRVWQRVLDGLDGLDARVVATTGPCVDPASLRIPANVEVHRWLDHGEVFPEMTAVIGHGGHGTAVAALAHGVPLLALPLDTRGDQPFVATSVEVLGAGRRLSKQAKPAAIRAAVEALLADGPHRVAVSRLAQVIRRADGRRGGADLIEALLSGTSAEVQRSR
;
A
#
# COMPACT_ATOMS: atom_id res chain seq x y z
N MET A 1 4.68 -0.22 28.76
CA MET A 1 3.39 0.18 28.17
C MET A 1 3.50 1.65 27.79
N SER A 2 3.38 1.98 26.51
CA SER A 2 3.50 3.35 25.97
C SER A 2 2.24 3.70 25.20
N ARG A 3 1.94 5.00 25.09
CA ARG A 3 0.81 5.55 24.29
C ARG A 3 1.30 5.91 22.91
N ILE A 4 0.77 5.24 21.89
CA ILE A 4 1.19 5.37 20.49
C ILE A 4 -0.01 5.83 19.65
N THR A 5 0.13 6.96 18.97
CA THR A 5 -0.91 7.46 18.08
C THR A 5 -0.55 7.26 16.63
N PHE A 6 -1.40 6.55 15.89
CA PHE A 6 -1.32 6.46 14.43
C PHE A 6 -2.17 7.54 13.78
N VAL A 7 -1.55 8.33 12.92
CA VAL A 7 -2.20 9.38 12.12
C VAL A 7 -2.35 8.84 10.70
N THR A 8 -3.57 8.58 10.28
CA THR A 8 -3.85 7.91 9.01
C THR A 8 -5.05 8.51 8.27
N TRP A 9 -5.36 8.00 7.10
CA TRP A 9 -6.43 8.48 6.25
C TRP A 9 -7.09 7.34 5.48
N ASP A 10 -8.25 7.59 4.87
CA ASP A 10 -8.91 6.62 4.01
C ASP A 10 -8.28 6.62 2.61
N GLY A 11 -7.16 5.93 2.47
CA GLY A 11 -6.45 5.73 1.20
C GLY A 11 -6.57 4.31 0.67
N ALA A 12 -7.41 3.48 1.26
CA ALA A 12 -7.60 2.06 0.99
C ALA A 12 -6.33 1.22 1.17
N GLY A 13 -5.34 1.34 0.28
CA GLY A 13 -4.12 0.52 0.29
C GLY A 13 -3.16 0.76 1.46
N ASN A 14 -3.27 1.89 2.14
CA ASN A 14 -2.44 2.22 3.31
C ASN A 14 -2.93 1.55 4.61
N LEU A 15 -4.21 1.23 4.70
CA LEU A 15 -4.81 0.73 5.95
C LEU A 15 -4.33 -0.68 6.34
N PRO A 16 -4.25 -1.69 5.45
CA PRO A 16 -3.82 -3.03 5.85
C PRO A 16 -2.46 -3.06 6.55
N PRO A 17 -1.37 -2.45 6.04
CA PRO A 17 -0.09 -2.44 6.74
C PRO A 17 -0.13 -1.63 8.04
N THR A 18 -0.87 -0.51 8.10
CA THR A 18 -1.05 0.29 9.30
C THR A 18 -1.74 -0.52 10.40
N VAL A 19 -2.85 -1.21 10.06
CA VAL A 19 -3.60 -2.09 10.97
C VAL A 19 -2.72 -3.22 11.49
N ALA A 20 -1.93 -3.84 10.62
CA ALA A 20 -1.08 -4.97 11.00
C ALA A 20 -0.04 -4.58 12.07
N VAL A 21 0.64 -3.44 11.90
CA VAL A 21 1.63 -2.96 12.87
C VAL A 21 0.95 -2.48 14.16
N ALA A 22 -0.17 -1.77 14.05
CA ALA A 22 -0.93 -1.32 15.21
C ALA A 22 -1.46 -2.49 16.05
N ALA A 23 -2.01 -3.53 15.41
CA ALA A 23 -2.48 -4.73 16.08
C ALA A 23 -1.35 -5.50 16.80
N GLU A 24 -0.16 -5.54 16.22
CA GLU A 24 1.02 -6.12 16.86
C GLU A 24 1.42 -5.35 18.12
N LEU A 25 1.41 -4.01 18.06
CA LEU A 25 1.71 -3.17 19.22
C LEU A 25 0.66 -3.32 20.33
N VAL A 26 -0.63 -3.41 19.98
CA VAL A 26 -1.71 -3.73 20.92
C VAL A 26 -1.48 -5.08 21.58
N ALA A 27 -1.15 -6.11 20.78
CA ALA A 27 -0.87 -7.46 21.28
C ALA A 27 0.35 -7.50 22.23
N ARG A 28 1.30 -6.56 22.06
CA ARG A 28 2.47 -6.38 22.96
C ARG A 28 2.14 -5.52 24.22
N GLY A 29 0.89 -5.09 24.38
CA GLY A 29 0.43 -4.39 25.57
C GLY A 29 0.64 -2.86 25.56
N HIS A 30 0.84 -2.25 24.38
CA HIS A 30 0.83 -0.80 24.24
C HIS A 30 -0.59 -0.25 24.17
N ASP A 31 -0.78 1.00 24.60
CA ASP A 31 -2.01 1.77 24.43
C ASP A 31 -1.97 2.48 23.06
N VAL A 32 -2.65 1.88 22.08
CA VAL A 32 -2.63 2.34 20.68
C VAL A 32 -3.95 2.98 20.32
N ASP A 33 -3.89 4.16 19.72
CA ASP A 33 -5.03 4.82 19.10
C ASP A 33 -4.76 5.25 17.67
N MET A 34 -5.83 5.44 16.90
CA MET A 34 -5.79 5.91 15.53
C MET A 34 -6.62 7.18 15.38
N ILE A 35 -6.02 8.24 14.83
CA ILE A 35 -6.77 9.41 14.36
C ILE A 35 -6.83 9.40 12.83
N GLY A 36 -8.04 9.56 12.27
CA GLY A 36 -8.25 9.41 10.84
C GLY A 36 -9.61 9.85 10.33
N HIS A 37 -9.87 9.74 9.03
CA HIS A 37 -11.20 9.91 8.46
C HIS A 37 -12.14 8.83 8.96
N ARG A 38 -13.46 9.12 8.99
CA ARG A 38 -14.48 8.23 9.59
C ARG A 38 -14.43 6.78 9.08
N ALA A 39 -14.08 6.57 7.83
CA ALA A 39 -13.96 5.22 7.24
C ALA A 39 -12.88 4.36 7.92
N VAL A 40 -11.88 4.98 8.57
CA VAL A 40 -10.79 4.30 9.29
C VAL A 40 -11.28 3.60 10.58
N ALA A 41 -12.42 3.99 11.13
CA ALA A 41 -12.93 3.45 12.40
C ALA A 41 -13.00 1.91 12.44
N ARG A 42 -13.45 1.29 11.33
CA ARG A 42 -13.50 -0.18 11.23
C ARG A 42 -12.10 -0.80 11.27
N SER A 43 -11.13 -0.17 10.62
CA SER A 43 -9.74 -0.62 10.59
C SER A 43 -9.07 -0.48 11.96
N ALA A 44 -9.33 0.60 12.68
CA ALA A 44 -8.86 0.77 14.05
C ALA A 44 -9.45 -0.30 14.99
N ALA A 45 -10.75 -0.57 14.90
CA ALA A 45 -11.39 -1.65 15.67
C ALA A 45 -10.79 -3.01 15.37
N ALA A 46 -10.46 -3.31 14.10
CA ALA A 46 -9.81 -4.56 13.70
C ALA A 46 -8.38 -4.69 14.27
N ALA A 47 -7.69 -3.57 14.51
CA ALA A 47 -6.40 -3.54 15.18
C ALA A 47 -6.50 -3.65 16.71
N GLY A 48 -7.70 -3.56 17.29
CA GLY A 48 -7.89 -3.41 18.74
C GLY A 48 -7.48 -2.03 19.27
N ALA A 49 -7.38 -1.03 18.39
CA ALA A 49 -6.99 0.34 18.72
C ALA A 49 -8.21 1.23 18.92
N GLU A 50 -8.09 2.24 19.78
CA GLU A 50 -9.11 3.30 19.90
C GLU A 50 -9.14 4.14 18.61
N PHE A 51 -10.31 4.70 18.30
CA PHE A 51 -10.49 5.56 17.13
C PHE A 51 -10.97 6.95 17.47
N THR A 52 -10.34 7.96 16.86
CA THR A 52 -10.82 9.35 16.88
C THR A 52 -10.94 9.87 15.44
N GLY A 53 -12.11 10.40 15.09
CA GLY A 53 -12.30 11.08 13.81
C GLY A 53 -11.66 12.47 13.80
N TYR A 54 -11.19 12.94 12.66
CA TYR A 54 -10.76 14.33 12.50
C TYR A 54 -11.96 15.27 12.71
N PRO A 55 -11.92 16.20 13.71
CA PRO A 55 -13.06 17.10 13.97
C PRO A 55 -13.24 18.20 12.91
N THR A 56 -12.15 18.72 12.34
CA THR A 56 -12.19 19.91 11.48
C THR A 56 -11.57 19.70 10.10
N ALA A 57 -10.84 18.60 9.88
CA ALA A 57 -10.30 18.26 8.57
C ALA A 57 -11.42 18.03 7.55
N ARG A 58 -11.11 18.26 6.28
CA ARG A 58 -12.06 18.03 5.19
C ARG A 58 -12.47 16.56 5.14
N PRO A 59 -13.77 16.28 4.94
CA PRO A 59 -14.21 14.91 4.67
C PRO A 59 -13.47 14.33 3.46
N TRP A 60 -13.12 13.05 3.56
CA TRP A 60 -12.46 12.31 2.48
C TRP A 60 -12.93 10.86 2.47
N SER A 61 -13.10 10.32 1.26
CA SER A 61 -13.38 8.91 1.04
C SER A 61 -12.63 8.40 -0.19
N SER A 62 -11.96 7.26 -0.05
CA SER A 62 -11.33 6.55 -1.16
C SER A 62 -12.33 5.96 -2.16
N ALA A 63 -13.59 5.83 -1.77
CA ALA A 63 -14.68 5.36 -2.62
C ALA A 63 -15.15 6.43 -3.62
N GLU A 64 -14.80 7.70 -3.39
CA GLU A 64 -15.19 8.81 -4.25
C GLU A 64 -14.06 9.20 -5.21
N PRO A 65 -14.35 9.35 -6.52
CA PRO A 65 -13.35 9.82 -7.47
C PRO A 65 -12.81 11.21 -7.09
N SER A 66 -11.51 11.34 -7.00
CA SER A 66 -10.87 12.61 -6.66
C SER A 66 -9.85 13.04 -7.71
N GLY A 67 -9.81 14.35 -7.97
CA GLY A 67 -8.82 14.94 -8.88
C GLY A 67 -7.50 15.29 -8.18
N PRO A 68 -6.45 15.62 -8.96
CA PRO A 68 -5.12 15.95 -8.41
C PRO A 68 -5.12 17.11 -7.40
N LEU A 69 -5.94 18.15 -7.64
CA LEU A 69 -6.04 19.29 -6.74
C LEU A 69 -6.72 18.94 -5.41
N ALA A 70 -7.74 18.07 -5.45
CA ALA A 70 -8.38 17.57 -4.24
C ALA A 70 -7.39 16.74 -3.41
N MET A 71 -6.58 15.87 -4.05
CA MET A 71 -5.53 15.11 -3.42
C MET A 71 -4.49 16.01 -2.76
N VAL A 72 -3.92 16.98 -3.48
CA VAL A 72 -2.97 17.96 -2.91
C VAL A 72 -3.59 18.73 -1.74
N SER A 73 -4.89 19.05 -1.83
CA SER A 73 -5.60 19.77 -0.75
C SER A 73 -5.78 18.90 0.50
N MET A 74 -6.07 17.63 0.34
CA MET A 74 -6.21 16.68 1.46
C MET A 74 -4.85 16.37 2.09
N LEU A 75 -3.84 16.02 1.30
CA LEU A 75 -2.51 15.67 1.80
C LEU A 75 -1.82 16.84 2.52
N GLY A 76 -2.11 18.07 2.13
CA GLY A 76 -1.59 19.28 2.75
C GLY A 76 -2.64 20.06 3.56
N ASP A 77 -3.67 19.39 4.12
CA ASP A 77 -4.72 20.08 4.87
C ASP A 77 -4.21 20.60 6.21
N PRO A 78 -4.20 21.93 6.45
CA PRO A 78 -3.76 22.49 7.72
C PRO A 78 -4.77 22.22 8.85
N ALA A 79 -6.06 21.98 8.55
CA ALA A 79 -7.05 21.62 9.55
C ALA A 79 -6.76 20.23 10.13
N LEU A 80 -6.46 19.25 9.26
CA LEU A 80 -5.98 17.93 9.66
C LEU A 80 -4.76 18.02 10.57
N GLY A 81 -3.79 18.87 10.22
CA GLY A 81 -2.61 19.11 11.07
C GLY A 81 -2.94 19.63 12.47
N ARG A 82 -3.87 20.61 12.58
CA ARG A 82 -4.34 21.11 13.88
C ARG A 82 -5.08 20.05 14.70
N ASP A 83 -5.93 19.26 14.05
CA ASP A 83 -6.65 18.17 14.69
C ASP A 83 -5.68 17.14 15.30
N VAL A 84 -4.62 16.79 14.53
CA VAL A 84 -3.57 15.86 14.99
C VAL A 84 -2.82 16.41 16.21
N VAL A 85 -2.34 17.65 16.15
CA VAL A 85 -1.61 18.27 17.28
C VAL A 85 -2.48 18.32 18.54
N ALA A 86 -3.72 18.75 18.40
CA ALA A 86 -4.67 18.81 19.54
C ALA A 86 -4.93 17.42 20.13
N HIS A 87 -5.06 16.40 19.29
CA HIS A 87 -5.28 15.02 19.70
C HIS A 87 -4.06 14.45 20.44
N VAL A 88 -2.87 14.56 19.86
CA VAL A 88 -1.61 14.07 20.42
C VAL A 88 -1.34 14.69 21.80
N ARG A 89 -1.56 16.00 21.94
CA ARG A 89 -1.42 16.69 23.23
C ARG A 89 -2.44 16.20 24.28
N ARG A 90 -3.69 16.03 23.90
CA ARG A 90 -4.75 15.52 24.78
C ARG A 90 -4.46 14.10 25.26
N ARG A 91 -3.99 13.23 24.35
CA ARG A 91 -3.61 11.84 24.66
C ARG A 91 -2.31 11.75 25.43
N SER A 92 -1.47 12.78 25.38
CA SER A 92 -0.07 12.74 25.85
C SER A 92 0.68 11.55 25.22
N SER A 93 0.62 11.44 23.89
CA SER A 93 1.22 10.33 23.15
C SER A 93 2.74 10.32 23.32
N ASP A 94 3.33 9.16 23.60
CA ASP A 94 4.77 8.98 23.75
C ASP A 94 5.46 8.94 22.37
N LEU A 95 4.74 8.47 21.33
CA LEU A 95 5.23 8.48 19.95
C LEU A 95 4.05 8.63 18.97
N VAL A 96 4.30 9.38 17.89
CA VAL A 96 3.34 9.64 16.82
C VAL A 96 3.82 8.99 15.52
N ILE A 97 3.00 8.13 14.94
CA ILE A 97 3.28 7.45 13.68
C ILE A 97 2.39 8.08 12.61
N VAL A 98 3.00 8.72 11.60
CA VAL A 98 2.27 9.49 10.58
C VAL A 98 2.38 8.82 9.23
N ASP A 99 1.24 8.58 8.57
CA ASP A 99 1.21 8.11 7.19
C ASP A 99 2.03 9.04 6.28
N CYS A 100 2.87 8.46 5.44
CA CYS A 100 3.91 9.11 4.65
C CYS A 100 3.42 10.20 3.68
N VAL A 101 2.13 10.26 3.40
CA VAL A 101 1.58 11.28 2.50
C VAL A 101 0.82 12.41 3.24
N LEU A 102 0.66 12.32 4.56
CA LEU A 102 -0.05 13.34 5.35
C LEU A 102 0.87 14.53 5.71
N PHE A 103 1.32 15.25 4.70
CA PHE A 103 2.29 16.35 4.85
C PHE A 103 1.76 17.52 5.70
N GLY A 104 0.45 17.75 5.72
CA GLY A 104 -0.18 18.73 6.62
C GLY A 104 -0.02 18.37 8.09
N ALA A 105 -0.15 17.08 8.43
CA ALA A 105 0.09 16.58 9.79
C ALA A 105 1.57 16.68 10.18
N MET A 106 2.47 16.19 9.31
CA MET A 106 3.92 16.27 9.55
C MET A 106 4.39 17.72 9.78
N HIS A 107 3.89 18.66 8.95
CA HIS A 107 4.22 20.07 9.08
C HIS A 107 3.76 20.64 10.42
N ALA A 108 2.53 20.36 10.83
CA ALA A 108 1.99 20.84 12.09
C ALA A 108 2.75 20.27 13.30
N LEU A 109 3.00 18.96 13.33
CA LEU A 109 3.78 18.32 14.39
C LEU A 109 5.19 18.92 14.49
N ARG A 110 5.89 19.06 13.36
CA ARG A 110 7.23 19.67 13.33
C ARG A 110 7.23 21.11 13.82
N SER A 111 6.23 21.91 13.41
CA SER A 111 6.10 23.31 13.86
C SER A 111 5.89 23.45 15.36
N GLU A 112 5.32 22.43 16.00
CA GLU A 112 5.06 22.36 17.44
C GLU A 112 6.15 21.59 18.21
N GLY A 113 7.26 21.22 17.56
CA GLY A 113 8.36 20.48 18.17
C GLY A 113 7.99 19.03 18.57
N ILE A 114 6.92 18.47 18.01
CA ILE A 114 6.47 17.10 18.30
C ILE A 114 7.15 16.14 17.33
N ALA A 115 7.92 15.20 17.89
CA ALA A 115 8.59 14.16 17.13
C ALA A 115 7.58 13.17 16.51
N TYR A 116 7.88 12.69 15.30
CA TYR A 116 7.06 11.70 14.62
C TYR A 116 7.89 10.72 13.78
N VAL A 117 7.36 9.54 13.57
CA VAL A 117 7.86 8.53 12.63
C VAL A 117 7.06 8.63 11.33
N ALA A 118 7.73 8.66 10.19
CA ALA A 118 7.05 8.55 8.90
C ALA A 118 6.83 7.07 8.54
N PHE A 119 5.57 6.68 8.47
CA PHE A 119 5.14 5.33 8.13
C PHE A 119 4.85 5.22 6.64
N GLU A 120 5.69 4.51 5.90
CA GLU A 120 5.62 4.40 4.46
C GLU A 120 4.96 3.08 4.03
N HIS A 121 3.69 3.17 3.67
CA HIS A 121 2.96 2.07 3.04
C HIS A 121 3.25 1.92 1.54
N LEU A 122 4.07 2.82 0.99
CA LEU A 122 4.54 2.91 -0.38
C LEU A 122 6.07 2.76 -0.42
N CYS A 123 6.64 2.53 -1.60
CA CYS A 123 8.08 2.59 -1.79
C CYS A 123 8.61 4.01 -1.60
N ASP A 124 9.69 4.20 -0.83
CA ASP A 124 10.33 5.51 -0.63
C ASP A 124 10.85 6.11 -1.94
N GLY A 125 11.42 5.28 -2.82
CA GLY A 125 11.86 5.74 -4.13
C GLY A 125 10.73 6.37 -4.97
N TYR A 126 9.51 5.83 -4.86
CA TYR A 126 8.33 6.46 -5.46
C TYR A 126 7.98 7.77 -4.75
N LEU A 127 7.94 7.79 -3.42
CA LEU A 127 7.60 9.00 -2.65
C LEU A 127 8.57 10.15 -2.96
N ARG A 128 9.87 9.88 -3.01
CA ARG A 128 10.88 10.86 -3.39
C ARG A 128 10.71 11.38 -4.82
N ARG A 129 10.35 10.50 -5.75
CA ARG A 129 10.03 10.88 -7.12
C ARG A 129 8.76 11.75 -7.19
N ALA A 130 7.69 11.37 -6.51
CA ALA A 130 6.42 12.11 -6.45
C ALA A 130 6.61 13.49 -5.80
N ALA A 131 7.42 13.58 -4.74
CA ALA A 131 7.76 14.82 -4.06
C ALA A 131 8.56 15.81 -4.94
N ARG A 132 9.32 15.32 -5.91
CA ARG A 132 10.02 16.17 -6.92
C ARG A 132 9.13 16.52 -8.10
N GLY A 133 8.04 15.79 -8.31
CA GLY A 133 7.10 15.93 -9.42
C GLY A 133 5.97 16.94 -9.17
N PRO A 134 4.88 16.86 -9.99
CA PRO A 134 3.73 17.76 -9.90
C PRO A 134 3.03 17.77 -8.54
N LEU A 135 2.93 16.61 -7.87
CA LEU A 135 2.38 16.52 -6.51
C LEU A 135 3.19 17.39 -5.54
N GLY A 136 4.51 17.20 -5.52
CA GLY A 136 5.39 18.00 -4.67
C GLY A 136 5.39 19.48 -5.02
N LEU A 137 5.25 19.84 -6.29
CA LEU A 137 5.08 21.24 -6.69
C LEU A 137 3.80 21.83 -6.09
N GLY A 138 2.66 21.14 -6.21
CA GLY A 138 1.40 21.56 -5.61
C GLY A 138 1.47 21.75 -4.10
N LEU A 139 2.18 20.87 -3.39
CA LEU A 139 2.41 20.99 -1.94
C LEU A 139 3.34 22.16 -1.61
N ARG A 140 4.39 22.41 -2.41
CA ARG A 140 5.28 23.58 -2.22
C ARG A 140 4.55 24.91 -2.39
N VAL A 141 3.60 24.99 -3.33
CA VAL A 141 2.72 26.18 -3.47
C VAL A 141 1.92 26.44 -2.19
N LYS A 142 1.61 25.39 -1.42
CA LYS A 142 0.97 25.50 -0.09
C LYS A 142 1.96 25.75 1.06
N GLY A 143 3.24 26.01 0.77
CA GLY A 143 4.28 26.20 1.78
C GLY A 143 4.84 24.91 2.38
N LEU A 144 4.44 23.74 1.89
CA LEU A 144 4.92 22.45 2.39
C LEU A 144 6.12 21.96 1.57
N ARG A 145 7.08 21.36 2.24
CA ARG A 145 8.30 20.81 1.64
C ARG A 145 8.34 19.30 1.88
N PRO A 146 7.74 18.47 1.02
CA PRO A 146 7.52 17.04 1.28
C PRO A 146 8.78 16.27 1.68
N LEU A 147 9.91 16.48 0.99
CA LEU A 147 11.16 15.77 1.32
C LEU A 147 11.72 16.20 2.68
N GLU A 148 11.70 17.50 3.00
CA GLU A 148 12.15 17.98 4.30
C GLU A 148 11.25 17.49 5.44
N LEU A 149 9.97 17.26 5.19
CA LEU A 149 9.03 16.70 6.16
C LEU A 149 9.27 15.20 6.35
N LEU A 150 9.51 14.44 5.29
CA LEU A 150 9.89 13.03 5.40
C LEU A 150 11.24 12.87 6.10
N ASP A 151 12.27 13.57 5.62
CA ASP A 151 13.64 13.47 6.16
C ASP A 151 13.77 14.09 7.57
N GLY A 152 12.81 14.90 8.01
CA GLY A 152 12.71 15.46 9.36
C GLY A 152 12.00 14.58 10.39
N ALA A 153 11.51 13.41 10.00
CA ALA A 153 10.99 12.42 10.93
C ALA A 153 12.14 11.85 11.79
N VAL A 154 11.87 11.47 13.04
CA VAL A 154 12.89 10.83 13.91
C VAL A 154 13.29 9.45 13.40
N SER A 155 12.43 8.82 12.65
CA SER A 155 12.70 7.61 11.88
C SER A 155 11.73 7.52 10.71
N ARG A 156 12.15 6.77 9.68
CA ARG A 156 11.33 6.45 8.53
C ARG A 156 11.32 4.94 8.37
N LEU A 157 10.16 4.35 8.29
CA LEU A 157 10.02 2.92 8.02
C LEU A 157 9.15 2.69 6.80
N THR A 158 9.53 1.74 5.95
CA THR A 158 8.75 1.36 4.78
C THR A 158 8.33 -0.11 4.82
N MET A 159 7.06 -0.33 4.46
CA MET A 159 6.41 -1.65 4.46
C MET A 159 6.70 -2.40 3.16
N THR A 160 7.96 -2.40 2.72
CA THR A 160 8.42 -3.09 1.52
C THR A 160 9.82 -3.68 1.72
N ILE A 161 10.37 -4.33 0.70
CA ILE A 161 11.75 -4.83 0.69
C ILE A 161 12.63 -3.94 -0.20
N PRO A 162 13.95 -3.83 0.09
CA PRO A 162 14.86 -2.97 -0.68
C PRO A 162 14.87 -3.29 -2.17
N GLU A 163 14.73 -4.56 -2.54
CA GLU A 163 14.74 -5.01 -3.94
C GLU A 163 13.62 -4.38 -4.78
N LEU A 164 12.45 -4.14 -4.18
CA LEU A 164 11.31 -3.50 -4.85
C LEU A 164 11.39 -1.98 -4.82
N ASP A 165 12.16 -1.40 -3.89
CA ASP A 165 12.21 0.03 -3.61
C ASP A 165 13.41 0.72 -4.27
N ARG A 166 13.38 0.85 -5.58
CA ARG A 166 14.48 1.42 -6.36
C ARG A 166 14.66 2.91 -6.11
N GLY A 167 15.89 3.32 -5.81
CA GLY A 167 16.24 4.73 -5.60
C GLY A 167 15.70 5.30 -4.29
N HIS A 168 15.51 4.43 -3.29
CA HIS A 168 15.18 4.85 -1.92
C HIS A 168 16.30 5.70 -1.31
N GLY A 169 15.96 6.51 -0.31
CA GLY A 169 16.90 7.24 0.53
C GLY A 169 17.23 6.45 1.80
N ASP A 170 17.52 7.18 2.85
CA ASP A 170 17.73 6.61 4.19
C ASP A 170 16.36 6.29 4.80
N VAL A 171 15.98 5.01 4.76
CA VAL A 171 14.72 4.48 5.27
C VAL A 171 14.91 3.03 5.71
N THR A 172 14.27 2.64 6.80
CA THR A 172 14.32 1.25 7.29
C THR A 172 13.27 0.40 6.60
N HIS A 173 13.70 -0.59 5.81
CA HIS A 173 12.82 -1.56 5.18
C HIS A 173 12.46 -2.66 6.19
N VAL A 174 11.24 -2.65 6.68
CA VAL A 174 10.75 -3.67 7.64
C VAL A 174 10.07 -4.85 6.96
N GLY A 175 9.86 -4.74 5.65
CA GLY A 175 9.11 -5.74 4.87
C GLY A 175 7.60 -5.50 4.84
N PRO A 176 6.87 -6.14 3.94
CA PRO A 176 5.43 -6.04 3.89
C PRO A 176 4.74 -6.84 4.99
N ALA A 177 3.59 -6.37 5.47
CA ALA A 177 2.75 -7.08 6.42
C ALA A 177 1.85 -8.09 5.68
N VAL A 178 2.45 -9.12 5.08
CA VAL A 178 1.75 -10.16 4.32
C VAL A 178 2.06 -11.51 4.93
N THR A 179 1.01 -12.26 5.28
CA THR A 179 1.13 -13.68 5.65
C THR A 179 0.93 -14.53 4.40
N ALA A 180 1.97 -15.21 3.97
CA ALA A 180 1.91 -16.08 2.79
C ALA A 180 1.69 -17.53 3.20
N ALA A 181 0.63 -18.15 2.68
CA ALA A 181 0.39 -19.57 2.81
C ALA A 181 1.19 -20.37 1.75
N PRO A 182 1.51 -21.64 2.01
CA PRO A 182 2.11 -22.53 1.02
C PRO A 182 1.24 -22.64 -0.25
N SER A 183 1.89 -22.81 -1.42
CA SER A 183 1.17 -23.02 -2.67
C SER A 183 0.36 -24.33 -2.63
N ARG A 184 -0.87 -24.26 -3.11
CA ARG A 184 -1.80 -25.39 -3.29
C ARG A 184 -2.24 -25.51 -4.76
N ALA A 185 -1.50 -24.87 -5.68
CA ALA A 185 -1.84 -24.86 -7.11
C ALA A 185 -1.78 -26.30 -7.68
N GLY A 186 -2.90 -26.79 -8.16
CA GLY A 186 -3.02 -28.11 -8.80
C GLY A 186 -2.75 -28.10 -10.31
N GLY A 187 -2.41 -26.93 -10.88
CA GLY A 187 -2.19 -26.71 -12.31
C GLY A 187 -2.12 -25.23 -12.65
N PRO A 188 -2.12 -24.88 -13.94
CA PRO A 188 -2.16 -23.48 -14.36
C PRO A 188 -3.41 -22.75 -13.87
N ALA A 189 -3.25 -21.65 -13.13
CA ALA A 189 -4.36 -20.87 -12.57
C ALA A 189 -4.01 -19.37 -12.55
N VAL A 190 -4.93 -18.53 -12.97
CA VAL A 190 -4.75 -17.08 -13.11
C VAL A 190 -5.79 -16.34 -12.29
N LEU A 191 -5.32 -15.44 -11.41
CA LEU A 191 -6.17 -14.44 -10.80
C LEU A 191 -6.10 -13.13 -11.59
N ALA A 192 -7.24 -12.60 -12.03
CA ALA A 192 -7.34 -11.23 -12.53
C ALA A 192 -8.01 -10.35 -11.46
N SER A 193 -7.26 -9.34 -10.95
CA SER A 193 -7.77 -8.41 -9.94
C SER A 193 -7.15 -7.04 -10.15
N LEU A 194 -7.93 -6.08 -10.65
CA LEU A 194 -7.36 -4.79 -11.00
C LEU A 194 -7.33 -3.83 -9.81
N SER A 195 -8.45 -3.33 -9.32
CA SER A 195 -8.44 -2.35 -8.23
C SER A 195 -9.80 -2.25 -7.55
N THR A 196 -9.78 -1.93 -6.26
CA THR A 196 -10.96 -1.50 -5.49
C THR A 196 -11.22 0.00 -5.61
N TYR A 197 -10.26 0.77 -6.13
CA TYR A 197 -10.40 2.20 -6.42
C TYR A 197 -10.87 2.41 -7.86
N ALA A 198 -11.76 3.41 -8.06
CA ALA A 198 -12.32 3.71 -9.38
C ALA A 198 -11.33 4.51 -10.25
N TYR A 199 -10.81 3.88 -11.30
CA TYR A 199 -9.98 4.55 -12.30
C TYR A 199 -10.73 4.78 -13.62
N PRO A 200 -10.53 5.93 -14.29
CA PRO A 200 -11.15 6.19 -15.57
C PRO A 200 -10.83 5.11 -16.62
N GLY A 201 -11.88 4.61 -17.26
CA GLY A 201 -11.75 3.60 -18.33
C GLY A 201 -11.53 2.17 -17.86
N MET A 202 -11.62 1.88 -16.58
CA MET A 202 -11.35 0.57 -15.97
C MET A 202 -12.20 -0.55 -16.58
N ARG A 203 -13.48 -0.30 -16.91
CA ARG A 203 -14.34 -1.27 -17.62
C ARG A 203 -13.74 -1.73 -18.95
N ARG A 204 -13.12 -0.81 -19.71
CA ARG A 204 -12.47 -1.16 -21.00
C ARG A 204 -11.22 -2.00 -20.79
N VAL A 205 -10.47 -1.75 -19.71
CA VAL A 205 -9.30 -2.55 -19.35
C VAL A 205 -9.75 -3.96 -18.96
N TRP A 206 -10.79 -4.08 -18.13
CA TRP A 206 -11.39 -5.35 -17.78
C TRP A 206 -11.79 -6.16 -19.01
N GLN A 207 -12.49 -5.54 -19.97
CA GLN A 207 -12.91 -6.25 -21.17
C GLN A 207 -11.72 -6.78 -21.99
N ARG A 208 -10.63 -6.00 -22.11
CA ARG A 208 -9.41 -6.47 -22.79
C ARG A 208 -8.72 -7.61 -22.06
N VAL A 209 -8.72 -7.58 -20.74
CA VAL A 209 -8.18 -8.67 -19.91
C VAL A 209 -9.01 -9.94 -20.14
N LEU A 210 -10.33 -9.85 -20.03
CA LEU A 210 -11.23 -10.99 -20.25
C LEU A 210 -11.12 -11.55 -21.67
N ASP A 211 -11.10 -10.68 -22.69
CA ASP A 211 -10.91 -11.10 -24.09
C ASP A 211 -9.53 -11.77 -24.32
N GLY A 212 -8.50 -11.36 -23.56
CA GLY A 212 -7.18 -12.00 -23.60
C GLY A 212 -7.15 -13.37 -22.92
N LEU A 213 -8.02 -13.60 -21.96
CA LEU A 213 -8.12 -14.86 -21.20
C LEU A 213 -9.15 -15.85 -21.77
N ASP A 214 -9.91 -15.44 -22.80
CA ASP A 214 -10.92 -16.28 -23.44
C ASP A 214 -10.29 -17.54 -24.05
N GLY A 215 -10.70 -18.72 -23.59
CA GLY A 215 -10.16 -20.01 -24.02
C GLY A 215 -8.69 -20.25 -23.63
N LEU A 216 -8.17 -19.58 -22.59
CA LEU A 216 -6.88 -19.91 -21.99
C LEU A 216 -6.96 -21.28 -21.32
N ASP A 217 -5.96 -22.14 -21.57
CA ASP A 217 -5.86 -23.45 -20.92
C ASP A 217 -5.30 -23.30 -19.47
N ALA A 218 -6.15 -22.71 -18.63
CA ALA A 218 -5.88 -22.49 -17.22
C ALA A 218 -7.21 -22.22 -16.51
N ARG A 219 -7.26 -22.50 -15.21
CA ARG A 219 -8.35 -21.98 -14.35
C ARG A 219 -8.23 -20.46 -14.25
N VAL A 220 -9.28 -19.73 -14.56
CA VAL A 220 -9.29 -18.27 -14.51
C VAL A 220 -10.32 -17.77 -13.51
N VAL A 221 -9.84 -17.02 -12.50
CA VAL A 221 -10.67 -16.36 -11.49
C VAL A 221 -10.50 -14.86 -11.64
N ALA A 222 -11.60 -14.11 -11.65
CA ALA A 222 -11.58 -12.65 -11.78
C ALA A 222 -12.33 -11.98 -10.61
N THR A 223 -11.75 -10.94 -10.03
CA THR A 223 -12.40 -10.11 -9.01
C THR A 223 -12.56 -8.68 -9.51
N THR A 224 -13.79 -8.26 -9.82
CA THR A 224 -14.08 -6.95 -10.43
C THR A 224 -13.98 -5.80 -9.42
N GLY A 225 -14.09 -6.09 -8.14
CA GLY A 225 -14.21 -5.07 -7.09
C GLY A 225 -15.54 -4.32 -7.13
N PRO A 226 -15.69 -3.27 -6.32
CA PRO A 226 -16.94 -2.50 -6.25
C PRO A 226 -17.14 -1.56 -7.45
N CYS A 227 -16.09 -1.26 -8.22
CA CYS A 227 -16.09 -0.18 -9.21
C CYS A 227 -16.51 -0.63 -10.63
N VAL A 228 -16.60 -1.92 -10.90
CA VAL A 228 -17.03 -2.46 -12.20
C VAL A 228 -18.07 -3.54 -11.97
N ASP A 229 -19.27 -3.30 -12.51
CA ASP A 229 -20.35 -4.30 -12.46
C ASP A 229 -20.04 -5.44 -13.46
N PRO A 230 -19.95 -6.70 -13.00
CA PRO A 230 -19.76 -7.86 -13.87
C PRO A 230 -20.79 -7.94 -15.02
N ALA A 231 -22.05 -7.54 -14.78
CA ALA A 231 -23.10 -7.54 -15.81
C ALA A 231 -22.80 -6.58 -16.97
N SER A 232 -21.89 -5.62 -16.79
CA SER A 232 -21.45 -4.70 -17.86
C SER A 232 -20.33 -5.25 -18.75
N LEU A 233 -19.85 -6.47 -18.47
CA LEU A 233 -18.75 -7.14 -19.15
C LEU A 233 -19.23 -8.37 -19.92
N ARG A 234 -18.56 -8.65 -21.04
CA ARG A 234 -18.68 -9.96 -21.71
C ARG A 234 -17.69 -10.91 -21.03
N ILE A 235 -18.23 -11.89 -20.31
CA ILE A 235 -17.43 -12.84 -19.54
C ILE A 235 -17.28 -14.14 -20.38
N PRO A 236 -16.03 -14.56 -20.67
CA PRO A 236 -15.76 -15.83 -21.34
C PRO A 236 -16.22 -17.04 -20.49
N ALA A 237 -16.57 -18.13 -21.14
CA ALA A 237 -17.10 -19.33 -20.47
C ALA A 237 -16.09 -20.00 -19.51
N ASN A 238 -14.79 -19.80 -19.72
CA ASN A 238 -13.71 -20.33 -18.89
C ASN A 238 -13.31 -19.41 -17.72
N VAL A 239 -14.03 -18.30 -17.46
CA VAL A 239 -13.71 -17.32 -16.42
C VAL A 239 -14.76 -17.34 -15.33
N GLU A 240 -14.35 -17.65 -14.11
CA GLU A 240 -15.14 -17.51 -12.89
C GLU A 240 -15.04 -16.07 -12.36
N VAL A 241 -16.16 -15.35 -12.20
CA VAL A 241 -16.16 -13.95 -11.81
C VAL A 241 -16.82 -13.75 -10.46
N HIS A 242 -16.12 -13.04 -9.58
CA HIS A 242 -16.57 -12.59 -8.27
C HIS A 242 -16.51 -11.08 -8.15
N ARG A 243 -17.33 -10.49 -7.27
CA ARG A 243 -17.20 -9.09 -6.90
C ARG A 243 -16.03 -8.89 -5.96
N TRP A 244 -15.80 -9.83 -5.06
CA TRP A 244 -14.72 -9.78 -4.07
C TRP A 244 -14.32 -11.20 -3.66
N LEU A 245 -13.02 -11.40 -3.43
CA LEU A 245 -12.43 -12.58 -2.81
C LEU A 245 -11.31 -12.14 -1.87
N ASP A 246 -11.11 -12.90 -0.81
CA ASP A 246 -9.91 -12.73 0.02
C ASP A 246 -8.68 -13.22 -0.76
N HIS A 247 -7.78 -12.30 -1.07
CA HIS A 247 -6.56 -12.63 -1.81
C HIS A 247 -5.65 -13.58 -1.03
N GLY A 248 -5.64 -13.53 0.32
CA GLY A 248 -4.86 -14.45 1.14
C GLY A 248 -5.30 -15.90 0.97
N GLU A 249 -6.59 -16.13 0.72
CA GLU A 249 -7.14 -17.47 0.47
C GLU A 249 -6.93 -17.93 -0.98
N VAL A 250 -6.93 -17.00 -1.93
CA VAL A 250 -6.89 -17.29 -3.37
C VAL A 250 -5.46 -17.45 -3.89
N PHE A 251 -4.52 -16.60 -3.49
CA PHE A 251 -3.13 -16.65 -3.99
C PHE A 251 -2.43 -18.01 -3.87
N PRO A 252 -2.64 -18.80 -2.80
CA PRO A 252 -2.02 -20.12 -2.72
C PRO A 252 -2.39 -21.07 -3.86
N GLU A 253 -3.51 -20.86 -4.53
CA GLU A 253 -4.00 -21.66 -5.64
C GLU A 253 -3.58 -21.12 -7.01
N MET A 254 -2.99 -19.92 -7.07
CA MET A 254 -2.68 -19.23 -8.31
C MET A 254 -1.24 -19.49 -8.77
N THR A 255 -1.06 -19.47 -10.08
CA THR A 255 0.24 -19.60 -10.73
C THR A 255 0.65 -18.36 -11.51
N ALA A 256 -0.28 -17.43 -11.77
CA ALA A 256 -0.03 -16.09 -12.26
C ALA A 256 -1.13 -15.13 -11.77
N VAL A 257 -0.82 -13.83 -11.69
CA VAL A 257 -1.80 -12.80 -11.38
C VAL A 257 -1.74 -11.66 -12.39
N ILE A 258 -2.90 -11.12 -12.75
CA ILE A 258 -3.04 -9.88 -13.51
C ILE A 258 -3.54 -8.82 -12.53
N GLY A 259 -2.79 -7.73 -12.38
CA GLY A 259 -3.15 -6.63 -11.49
C GLY A 259 -2.82 -5.28 -12.08
N HIS A 260 -3.22 -4.22 -11.39
CA HIS A 260 -2.90 -2.84 -11.79
C HIS A 260 -1.49 -2.39 -11.36
N GLY A 261 -0.75 -3.22 -10.61
CA GLY A 261 0.57 -2.87 -10.11
C GLY A 261 0.57 -2.04 -8.82
N GLY A 262 -0.54 -1.98 -8.09
CA GLY A 262 -0.57 -1.38 -6.75
C GLY A 262 0.28 -2.19 -5.77
N HIS A 263 0.99 -1.51 -4.86
CA HIS A 263 1.98 -2.10 -3.95
C HIS A 263 1.42 -3.30 -3.17
N GLY A 264 0.25 -3.17 -2.52
CA GLY A 264 -0.32 -4.24 -1.69
C GLY A 264 -0.55 -5.56 -2.46
N THR A 265 -1.21 -5.50 -3.63
CA THR A 265 -1.46 -6.69 -4.46
C THR A 265 -0.16 -7.28 -5.01
N ALA A 266 0.79 -6.43 -5.41
CA ALA A 266 2.07 -6.89 -5.95
C ALA A 266 2.88 -7.66 -4.89
N VAL A 267 3.06 -7.09 -3.69
CA VAL A 267 3.82 -7.77 -2.63
C VAL A 267 3.12 -9.03 -2.13
N ALA A 268 1.78 -9.06 -2.09
CA ALA A 268 1.01 -10.25 -1.73
C ALA A 268 1.23 -11.37 -2.76
N ALA A 269 1.13 -11.09 -4.06
CA ALA A 269 1.41 -12.05 -5.12
C ALA A 269 2.84 -12.59 -5.02
N LEU A 270 3.83 -11.70 -4.90
CA LEU A 270 5.25 -12.06 -4.80
C LEU A 270 5.54 -12.90 -3.54
N ALA A 271 4.91 -12.58 -2.40
CA ALA A 271 5.04 -13.36 -1.17
C ALA A 271 4.58 -14.83 -1.33
N HIS A 272 3.56 -15.05 -2.17
CA HIS A 272 3.06 -16.39 -2.50
C HIS A 272 3.86 -17.07 -3.63
N GLY A 273 4.86 -16.40 -4.21
CA GLY A 273 5.62 -16.94 -5.34
C GLY A 273 4.84 -16.90 -6.66
N VAL A 274 3.88 -15.97 -6.79
CA VAL A 274 3.03 -15.81 -7.97
C VAL A 274 3.53 -14.63 -8.81
N PRO A 275 3.95 -14.85 -10.07
CA PRO A 275 4.42 -13.77 -10.95
C PRO A 275 3.26 -12.85 -11.37
N LEU A 276 3.57 -11.56 -11.55
CA LEU A 276 2.60 -10.50 -11.80
C LEU A 276 2.65 -9.98 -13.25
N LEU A 277 1.51 -9.99 -13.94
CA LEU A 277 1.28 -9.11 -15.09
C LEU A 277 0.67 -7.79 -14.61
N ALA A 278 1.43 -6.71 -14.65
CA ALA A 278 0.98 -5.40 -14.23
C ALA A 278 0.43 -4.56 -15.41
N LEU A 279 -0.77 -4.02 -15.24
CA LEU A 279 -1.46 -3.10 -16.15
C LEU A 279 -1.75 -1.77 -15.42
N PRO A 280 -0.78 -0.85 -15.26
CA PRO A 280 -0.99 0.39 -14.51
C PRO A 280 -2.18 1.19 -15.03
N LEU A 281 -3.16 1.44 -14.16
CA LEU A 281 -4.38 2.19 -14.44
C LEU A 281 -4.18 3.69 -14.30
N ASP A 282 -3.33 4.10 -13.37
CA ASP A 282 -2.89 5.48 -13.17
C ASP A 282 -1.38 5.60 -13.39
N THR A 283 -0.97 6.58 -14.20
CA THR A 283 0.44 6.84 -14.50
C THR A 283 1.11 7.79 -13.50
N ARG A 284 0.33 8.39 -12.59
CA ARG A 284 0.78 9.36 -11.59
C ARG A 284 0.99 8.74 -10.20
N GLY A 285 0.31 7.62 -9.91
CA GLY A 285 0.44 6.86 -8.67
C GLY A 285 1.69 5.97 -8.65
N ASP A 286 1.75 5.11 -7.65
CA ASP A 286 2.83 4.15 -7.41
C ASP A 286 2.86 2.99 -8.43
N GLN A 287 1.74 2.73 -9.09
CA GLN A 287 1.54 1.57 -9.96
C GLN A 287 2.63 1.40 -11.03
N PRO A 288 3.03 2.43 -11.82
CA PRO A 288 4.11 2.29 -12.78
C PRO A 288 5.47 2.02 -12.13
N PHE A 289 5.70 2.54 -10.93
CA PHE A 289 6.93 2.32 -10.19
C PHE A 289 7.05 0.86 -9.76
N VAL A 290 6.03 0.33 -9.09
CA VAL A 290 5.96 -1.06 -8.65
C VAL A 290 6.01 -2.02 -9.82
N ALA A 291 5.22 -1.77 -10.89
CA ALA A 291 5.21 -2.58 -12.10
C ALA A 291 6.60 -2.67 -12.75
N THR A 292 7.33 -1.54 -12.79
CA THR A 292 8.70 -1.52 -13.33
C THR A 292 9.68 -2.25 -12.42
N SER A 293 9.54 -2.14 -11.09
CA SER A 293 10.39 -2.90 -10.15
C SER A 293 10.19 -4.41 -10.31
N VAL A 294 8.95 -4.87 -10.39
CA VAL A 294 8.62 -6.28 -10.63
C VAL A 294 9.18 -6.79 -11.96
N GLU A 295 9.08 -5.99 -13.04
CA GLU A 295 9.60 -6.34 -14.35
C GLU A 295 11.14 -6.40 -14.37
N VAL A 296 11.83 -5.43 -13.80
CA VAL A 296 13.31 -5.38 -13.69
C VAL A 296 13.83 -6.56 -12.87
N LEU A 297 13.12 -6.97 -11.83
CA LEU A 297 13.47 -8.14 -11.03
C LEU A 297 13.15 -9.48 -11.72
N GLY A 298 12.55 -9.45 -12.90
CA GLY A 298 12.15 -10.65 -13.63
C GLY A 298 10.96 -11.40 -13.03
N ALA A 299 10.32 -10.85 -11.97
CA ALA A 299 9.21 -11.49 -11.26
C ALA A 299 7.84 -11.26 -11.90
N GLY A 300 7.81 -10.65 -13.07
CA GLY A 300 6.58 -10.39 -13.81
C GLY A 300 6.82 -9.59 -15.08
N ARG A 301 5.73 -9.09 -15.65
CA ARG A 301 5.73 -8.27 -16.87
C ARG A 301 4.87 -7.04 -16.68
N ARG A 302 5.18 -6.00 -17.41
CA ARG A 302 4.40 -4.77 -17.46
C ARG A 302 3.87 -4.51 -18.86
N LEU A 303 2.57 -4.27 -18.97
CA LEU A 303 1.95 -3.81 -20.21
C LEU A 303 1.19 -2.50 -19.99
N SER A 304 0.92 -1.78 -21.07
CA SER A 304 -0.01 -0.63 -21.03
C SER A 304 -1.43 -1.12 -20.72
N LYS A 305 -2.21 -0.33 -19.98
CA LYS A 305 -3.67 -0.55 -19.84
C LYS A 305 -4.43 -0.55 -21.17
N GLN A 306 -3.77 -0.11 -22.25
CA GLN A 306 -4.30 -0.13 -23.61
C GLN A 306 -3.84 -1.35 -24.41
N ALA A 307 -3.10 -2.29 -23.80
CA ALA A 307 -2.63 -3.48 -24.46
C ALA A 307 -3.77 -4.26 -25.13
N LYS A 308 -3.49 -4.80 -26.31
CA LYS A 308 -4.46 -5.64 -27.03
C LYS A 308 -4.64 -6.99 -26.32
N PRO A 309 -5.81 -7.64 -26.43
CA PRO A 309 -6.05 -8.97 -25.83
C PRO A 309 -4.96 -10.01 -26.16
N ALA A 310 -4.49 -10.08 -27.40
CA ALA A 310 -3.42 -10.99 -27.79
C ALA A 310 -2.09 -10.74 -27.05
N ALA A 311 -1.75 -9.47 -26.75
CA ALA A 311 -0.54 -9.17 -25.99
C ALA A 311 -0.69 -9.54 -24.50
N ILE A 312 -1.90 -9.39 -23.95
CA ILE A 312 -2.22 -9.83 -22.59
C ILE A 312 -2.11 -11.34 -22.50
N ARG A 313 -2.70 -12.08 -23.43
CA ARG A 313 -2.59 -13.54 -23.52
C ARG A 313 -1.13 -13.99 -23.55
N ALA A 314 -0.35 -13.52 -24.51
CA ALA A 314 1.06 -13.90 -24.65
C ALA A 314 1.88 -13.60 -23.38
N ALA A 315 1.56 -12.49 -22.68
CA ALA A 315 2.22 -12.17 -21.42
C ALA A 315 1.84 -13.15 -20.31
N VAL A 316 0.56 -13.54 -20.19
CA VAL A 316 0.08 -14.51 -19.21
C VAL A 316 0.67 -15.90 -19.48
N GLU A 317 0.64 -16.37 -20.71
CA GLU A 317 1.24 -17.66 -21.10
C GLU A 317 2.73 -17.73 -20.75
N ALA A 318 3.48 -16.64 -20.96
CA ALA A 318 4.88 -16.54 -20.56
C ALA A 318 5.08 -16.59 -19.02
N LEU A 319 4.11 -16.11 -18.23
CA LEU A 319 4.17 -16.19 -16.76
C LEU A 319 3.73 -17.57 -16.24
N LEU A 320 2.87 -18.26 -16.95
CA LEU A 320 2.42 -19.61 -16.61
C LEU A 320 3.50 -20.66 -16.91
N ALA A 321 4.35 -20.41 -17.90
CA ALA A 321 5.42 -21.33 -18.27
C ALA A 321 6.47 -21.48 -17.15
N ASP A 322 7.02 -22.68 -17.02
CA ASP A 322 8.20 -22.90 -16.21
C ASP A 322 9.41 -22.21 -16.85
N GLY A 323 10.02 -21.27 -16.10
CA GLY A 323 11.07 -20.45 -16.65
C GLY A 323 11.58 -19.36 -15.71
N PRO A 324 12.26 -18.33 -16.24
CA PRO A 324 12.97 -17.33 -15.46
C PRO A 324 12.04 -16.55 -14.49
N HIS A 325 10.79 -16.32 -14.84
CA HIS A 325 9.83 -15.63 -13.96
C HIS A 325 9.55 -16.42 -12.68
N ARG A 326 9.43 -17.76 -12.78
CA ARG A 326 9.23 -18.63 -11.59
C ARG A 326 10.44 -18.62 -10.68
N VAL A 327 11.64 -18.68 -11.24
CA VAL A 327 12.88 -18.62 -10.44
C VAL A 327 12.97 -17.27 -9.72
N ALA A 328 12.74 -16.18 -10.42
CA ALA A 328 12.82 -14.84 -9.86
C ALA A 328 11.79 -14.62 -8.75
N VAL A 329 10.52 -14.98 -8.99
CA VAL A 329 9.47 -14.80 -7.98
C VAL A 329 9.67 -15.71 -6.76
N SER A 330 10.17 -16.94 -6.95
CA SER A 330 10.47 -17.84 -5.82
C SER A 330 11.56 -17.27 -4.91
N ARG A 331 12.59 -16.64 -5.49
CA ARG A 331 13.63 -15.93 -4.73
C ARG A 331 13.05 -14.76 -3.94
N LEU A 332 12.24 -13.91 -4.57
CA LEU A 332 11.59 -12.78 -3.89
C LEU A 332 10.63 -13.23 -2.81
N ALA A 333 9.88 -14.30 -3.04
CA ALA A 333 9.00 -14.87 -2.03
C ALA A 333 9.75 -15.28 -0.75
N GLN A 334 10.96 -15.82 -0.90
CA GLN A 334 11.80 -16.15 0.27
C GLN A 334 12.23 -14.90 1.04
N VAL A 335 12.63 -13.83 0.33
CA VAL A 335 13.02 -12.56 0.95
C VAL A 335 11.83 -11.96 1.69
N ILE A 336 10.67 -11.84 1.03
CA ILE A 336 9.46 -11.25 1.59
C ILE A 336 8.98 -12.03 2.83
N ARG A 337 8.96 -13.36 2.76
CA ARG A 337 8.51 -14.20 3.88
C ARG A 337 9.43 -14.17 5.11
N ARG A 338 10.72 -13.86 4.92
CA ARG A 338 11.66 -13.64 6.03
C ARG A 338 11.50 -12.27 6.68
N ALA A 339 11.03 -11.29 5.93
CA ALA A 339 10.80 -9.92 6.39
C ALA A 339 9.36 -9.82 6.91
N ASP A 340 9.12 -10.12 8.18
CA ASP A 340 7.82 -9.95 8.84
C ASP A 340 7.60 -8.47 9.17
N GLY A 341 7.04 -7.71 8.20
CA GLY A 341 6.85 -6.26 8.32
C GLY A 341 5.96 -5.85 9.49
N ARG A 342 5.03 -6.71 9.92
CA ARG A 342 4.21 -6.48 11.09
C ARG A 342 5.09 -6.40 12.35
N ARG A 343 5.90 -7.42 12.58
CA ARG A 343 6.82 -7.47 13.72
C ARG A 343 7.95 -6.48 13.58
N GLY A 344 8.60 -6.41 12.41
CA GLY A 344 9.71 -5.47 12.17
C GLY A 344 9.30 -4.01 12.37
N GLY A 345 8.07 -3.63 11.98
CA GLY A 345 7.53 -2.30 12.25
C GLY A 345 7.33 -2.04 13.74
N ALA A 346 6.78 -3.01 14.48
CA ALA A 346 6.60 -2.91 15.92
C ALA A 346 7.94 -2.87 16.66
N ASP A 347 8.91 -3.71 16.29
CA ASP A 347 10.27 -3.75 16.88
C ASP A 347 10.98 -2.40 16.74
N LEU A 348 10.90 -1.78 15.54
CA LEU A 348 11.48 -0.46 15.30
C LEU A 348 10.83 0.62 16.18
N ILE A 349 9.51 0.60 16.29
CA ILE A 349 8.73 1.54 17.12
C ILE A 349 9.10 1.39 18.60
N GLU A 350 9.20 0.17 19.12
CA GLU A 350 9.62 -0.09 20.50
C GLU A 350 11.06 0.34 20.75
N ALA A 351 11.98 0.12 19.80
CA ALA A 351 13.37 0.58 19.89
C ALA A 351 13.45 2.10 20.00
N LEU A 352 12.63 2.85 19.23
CA LEU A 352 12.56 4.31 19.32
C LEU A 352 12.01 4.78 20.66
N LEU A 353 10.96 4.13 21.17
CA LEU A 353 10.41 4.43 22.49
C LEU A 353 11.44 4.23 23.62
N SER A 354 12.26 3.19 23.52
CA SER A 354 13.31 2.90 24.48
C SER A 354 14.48 3.90 24.38
N GLY A 355 14.85 4.33 23.17
CA GLY A 355 15.87 5.33 22.90
C GLY A 355 15.49 6.74 23.37
N THR A 356 14.24 7.14 23.13
CA THR A 356 13.70 8.44 23.58
C THR A 356 13.69 8.53 25.12
N SER A 357 13.43 7.43 25.81
CA SER A 357 13.49 7.39 27.27
C SER A 357 14.91 7.62 27.81
N ALA A 358 15.93 7.14 27.10
CA ALA A 358 17.35 7.31 27.51
C ALA A 358 17.91 8.72 27.24
N GLU A 359 17.41 9.43 26.22
CA GLU A 359 17.82 10.83 25.94
C GLU A 359 17.14 11.84 26.85
N VAL A 360 15.86 11.64 27.20
CA VAL A 360 15.15 12.49 28.15
C VAL A 360 15.69 12.35 29.58
N GLN A 361 16.19 11.16 29.96
CA GLN A 361 16.86 10.97 31.25
C GLN A 361 18.26 11.57 31.31
N ARG A 362 18.94 11.78 30.19
CA ARG A 362 20.26 12.44 30.10
C ARG A 362 20.18 13.98 30.03
N SER A 363 19.00 14.53 29.69
CA SER A 363 18.78 15.98 29.61
C SER A 363 18.07 16.57 30.84
N ARG A 364 17.78 15.74 31.86
CA ARG A 364 17.32 16.15 33.18
C ARG A 364 18.45 15.99 34.21
#